data_1225f8dc20d5bc116342051c2cddea36
#
_entry.id   1225f8dc20d5bc116342051c2cddea36
#
_cell.length_a   1.000
_cell.length_b   1.000
_cell.length_c   1.000
_cell.angle_alpha   90.00
_cell.angle_beta   90.00
_cell.angle_gamma   90.00
#
_symmetry.space_group_name_H-M   'P 1'
#
loop_
_entity.id
_entity.type
_entity.pdbx_description
1 polymer ?
#
loop_
_entity_poly.entity_id
_entity_poly.type
_entity_poly.pdbx_seq_one_letter_code
_entity_poly.pdbx_strand_id
1 'polypeptide(L)'
;MRKPLLKARQLLLLAYLLAAVLWVVRCLVGCGVMLNYKLQGKMPQTHVDAAELVTESFAPYSSNEWWTPPDDDPAWYLSTDSDPHIYWQGQGYIETAVLDAAHRLPPGGVALYYLKPGQTDYSEAQKVYARVTAPGVYTFDLGGQWVTGLRIDPDSVGGVPTLFTGIDLNPARPWYTRFVPTAGWWLVLAFVPAVAAAMASAVCSFFIKKDS
;
A
#
# COMPACT_ATOMS: atom_id res chain seq x y z
N MET A 1 13.13 -39.75 -35.33
CA MET A 1 12.98 -39.84 -33.86
C MET A 1 12.34 -38.56 -33.35
N ARG A 2 11.05 -38.60 -32.96
CA ARG A 2 10.39 -37.44 -32.35
C ARG A 2 10.87 -37.26 -30.91
N LYS A 3 11.38 -36.08 -30.55
CA LYS A 3 11.75 -35.77 -29.17
C LYS A 3 10.52 -35.87 -28.26
N PRO A 4 10.61 -36.48 -27.08
CA PRO A 4 9.49 -36.58 -26.17
C PRO A 4 9.08 -35.16 -25.75
N LEU A 5 7.80 -34.84 -25.98
CA LEU A 5 7.20 -33.60 -25.46
C LEU A 5 7.25 -33.63 -23.93
N LEU A 6 7.48 -32.47 -23.34
CA LEU A 6 7.50 -32.32 -21.89
C LEU A 6 6.20 -32.88 -21.29
N LYS A 7 6.35 -33.73 -20.25
CA LYS A 7 5.18 -34.24 -19.52
C LYS A 7 4.49 -33.10 -18.79
N ALA A 8 3.17 -33.16 -18.59
CA ALA A 8 2.40 -32.13 -17.89
C ALA A 8 3.03 -31.67 -16.55
N ARG A 9 3.59 -32.62 -15.78
CA ARG A 9 4.33 -32.33 -14.54
C ARG A 9 5.58 -31.45 -14.78
N GLN A 10 6.29 -31.65 -15.86
CA GLN A 10 7.47 -30.85 -16.20
C GLN A 10 7.08 -29.42 -16.61
N LEU A 11 5.99 -29.26 -17.38
CA LEU A 11 5.44 -27.94 -17.74
C LEU A 11 4.99 -27.20 -16.49
N LEU A 12 4.35 -27.88 -15.55
CA LEU A 12 3.93 -27.27 -14.28
C LEU A 12 5.13 -26.79 -13.47
N LEU A 13 6.15 -27.62 -13.29
CA LEU A 13 7.38 -27.25 -12.57
C LEU A 13 8.09 -26.07 -13.23
N LEU A 14 8.20 -26.05 -14.55
CA LEU A 14 8.80 -24.95 -15.30
C LEU A 14 8.00 -23.66 -15.14
N ALA A 15 6.66 -23.72 -15.15
CA ALA A 15 5.81 -22.55 -14.97
C ALA A 15 5.99 -21.93 -13.57
N TYR A 16 6.05 -22.76 -12.51
CA TYR A 16 6.31 -22.25 -11.17
C TYR A 16 7.73 -21.71 -10.99
N LEU A 17 8.74 -22.38 -11.56
CA LEU A 17 10.10 -21.88 -11.55
C LEU A 17 10.20 -20.50 -12.24
N LEU A 18 9.58 -20.37 -13.41
CA LEU A 18 9.55 -19.11 -14.14
C LEU A 18 8.83 -18.02 -13.32
N ALA A 19 7.70 -18.33 -12.70
CA ALA A 19 6.98 -17.39 -11.85
C ALA A 19 7.83 -16.93 -10.65
N ALA A 20 8.56 -17.86 -10.00
CA ALA A 20 9.47 -17.52 -8.91
C ALA A 20 10.61 -16.62 -9.37
N VAL A 21 11.23 -16.91 -10.53
CA VAL A 21 12.29 -16.07 -11.12
C VAL A 21 11.74 -14.68 -11.44
N LEU A 22 10.57 -14.58 -12.10
CA LEU A 22 9.95 -13.30 -12.44
C LEU A 22 9.61 -12.49 -11.18
N TRP A 23 9.14 -13.15 -10.12
CA TRP A 23 8.90 -12.50 -8.84
C TRP A 23 10.18 -11.89 -8.25
N VAL A 24 11.27 -12.67 -8.19
CA VAL A 24 12.57 -12.20 -7.69
C VAL A 24 13.08 -11.03 -8.53
N VAL A 25 13.03 -11.13 -9.86
CA VAL A 25 13.44 -10.04 -10.77
C VAL A 25 12.62 -8.78 -10.51
N ARG A 26 11.29 -8.90 -10.38
CA ARG A 26 10.41 -7.77 -10.04
C ARG A 26 10.85 -7.11 -8.72
N CYS A 27 11.12 -7.90 -7.68
CA CYS A 27 11.56 -7.39 -6.38
C CYS A 27 12.91 -6.67 -6.50
N LEU A 28 13.87 -7.24 -7.23
CA LEU A 28 15.19 -6.62 -7.45
C LEU A 28 15.09 -5.31 -8.24
N VAL A 29 14.24 -5.26 -9.27
CA VAL A 29 13.98 -4.02 -10.01
C VAL A 29 13.39 -2.97 -9.08
N GLY A 30 12.40 -3.31 -8.26
CA GLY A 30 11.83 -2.43 -7.25
C GLY A 30 12.88 -1.90 -6.26
N CYS A 31 13.75 -2.79 -5.76
CA CYS A 31 14.88 -2.38 -4.91
C CYS A 31 15.84 -1.42 -5.62
N GLY A 32 16.14 -1.65 -6.90
CA GLY A 32 16.99 -0.77 -7.71
C GLY A 32 16.39 0.62 -7.90
N VAL A 33 15.09 0.68 -8.23
CA VAL A 33 14.35 1.95 -8.36
C VAL A 33 14.37 2.73 -7.04
N MET A 34 14.02 2.06 -5.94
CA MET A 34 14.06 2.69 -4.60
C MET A 34 15.45 3.21 -4.25
N LEU A 35 16.49 2.38 -4.45
CA LEU A 35 17.87 2.78 -4.17
C LEU A 35 18.27 4.00 -4.98
N ASN A 36 17.89 4.05 -6.25
CA ASN A 36 18.15 5.20 -7.12
C ASN A 36 17.51 6.48 -6.56
N TYR A 37 16.24 6.46 -6.15
CA TYR A 37 15.57 7.62 -5.54
C TYR A 37 16.19 7.99 -4.19
N LYS A 38 16.58 7.00 -3.39
CA LYS A 38 17.26 7.22 -2.11
C LYS A 38 18.62 7.93 -2.30
N LEU A 39 19.42 7.45 -3.24
CA LEU A 39 20.75 8.06 -3.56
C LEU A 39 20.61 9.49 -4.12
N GLN A 40 19.50 9.79 -4.80
CA GLN A 40 19.20 11.15 -5.26
C GLN A 40 18.61 12.06 -4.19
N GLY A 41 18.42 11.58 -2.95
CA GLY A 41 17.75 12.35 -1.88
C GLY A 41 16.25 12.61 -2.13
N LYS A 42 15.64 11.85 -3.05
CA LYS A 42 14.23 12.02 -3.47
C LYS A 42 13.26 11.06 -2.78
N MET A 43 13.75 10.26 -1.86
CA MET A 43 12.94 9.35 -1.04
C MET A 43 13.00 9.84 0.41
N PRO A 44 12.01 10.64 0.86
CA PRO A 44 11.98 11.10 2.23
C PRO A 44 11.84 9.90 3.17
N GLN A 45 12.68 9.85 4.20
CA GLN A 45 12.57 8.93 5.33
C GLN A 45 12.47 9.81 6.57
N THR A 46 11.27 10.28 6.86
CA THR A 46 11.05 11.30 7.89
C THR A 46 9.68 11.12 8.54
N HIS A 47 9.62 11.56 9.78
CA HIS A 47 8.37 11.90 10.43
C HIS A 47 7.99 13.33 10.02
N VAL A 48 6.73 13.54 9.71
CA VAL A 48 6.13 14.85 9.45
C VAL A 48 5.16 15.10 10.59
N ASP A 49 5.47 16.07 11.43
CA ASP A 49 4.65 16.39 12.60
C ASP A 49 3.25 16.87 12.22
N ALA A 50 2.26 16.65 13.10
CA ALA A 50 0.90 17.11 12.88
C ALA A 50 0.80 18.62 12.61
N ALA A 51 1.71 19.43 13.20
CA ALA A 51 1.77 20.88 12.97
C ALA A 51 2.21 21.28 11.55
N GLU A 52 2.86 20.38 10.81
CA GLU A 52 3.27 20.58 9.41
C GLU A 52 2.21 20.12 8.40
N LEU A 53 1.14 19.47 8.89
CA LEU A 53 0.05 18.96 8.08
C LEU A 53 -1.08 19.98 7.99
N VAL A 54 -1.72 20.03 6.84
CA VAL A 54 -2.93 20.84 6.66
C VAL A 54 -4.14 19.96 6.93
N THR A 55 -5.05 20.42 7.78
CA THR A 55 -6.28 19.70 8.12
C THR A 55 -7.51 20.42 7.59
N GLU A 56 -8.47 19.66 7.13
CA GLU A 56 -9.78 20.13 6.66
C GLU A 56 -10.87 19.32 7.35
N SER A 57 -11.99 19.99 7.69
CA SER A 57 -13.12 19.38 8.41
C SER A 57 -12.75 18.84 9.81
N PHE A 58 -11.84 19.55 10.49
CA PHE A 58 -11.48 19.30 11.88
C PHE A 58 -11.65 20.54 12.74
N ALA A 59 -12.12 20.35 13.96
CA ALA A 59 -12.15 21.36 15.01
C ALA A 59 -11.34 20.86 16.22
N PRO A 60 -10.69 21.76 16.98
CA PRO A 60 -10.08 21.38 18.25
C PRO A 60 -11.13 20.77 19.16
N TYR A 61 -10.76 19.68 19.83
CA TYR A 61 -11.64 18.97 20.76
C TYR A 61 -11.08 19.03 22.17
N SER A 62 -11.86 19.57 23.11
CA SER A 62 -11.45 19.66 24.52
C SER A 62 -12.23 18.71 25.44
N SER A 63 -13.55 18.63 25.25
CA SER A 63 -14.40 17.73 26.05
C SER A 63 -15.83 17.72 25.51
N ASN A 64 -16.57 16.69 25.87
CA ASN A 64 -18.03 16.66 25.77
C ASN A 64 -18.63 15.98 27.02
N GLU A 65 -19.96 15.79 27.04
CA GLU A 65 -20.67 15.17 28.18
C GLU A 65 -20.19 13.74 28.51
N TRP A 66 -19.58 13.07 27.52
CA TRP A 66 -19.25 11.65 27.60
C TRP A 66 -17.77 11.38 27.83
N TRP A 67 -16.90 12.31 27.46
CA TRP A 67 -15.47 12.10 27.53
C TRP A 67 -14.66 13.40 27.46
N THR A 68 -13.61 13.45 28.27
CA THR A 68 -12.60 14.51 28.26
C THR A 68 -11.24 13.84 28.01
N PRO A 69 -10.43 14.36 27.09
CA PRO A 69 -9.06 13.89 26.90
C PRO A 69 -8.25 14.03 28.18
N PRO A 70 -7.26 13.13 28.44
CA PRO A 70 -6.26 13.37 29.48
C PRO A 70 -5.52 14.70 29.27
N ASP A 71 -5.18 15.38 30.37
CA ASP A 71 -4.53 16.71 30.32
C ASP A 71 -3.12 16.68 29.71
N ASP A 72 -2.47 15.52 29.72
CA ASP A 72 -1.12 15.26 29.20
C ASP A 72 -1.12 14.75 27.75
N ASP A 73 -2.28 14.48 27.17
CA ASP A 73 -2.38 14.09 25.76
C ASP A 73 -2.08 15.27 24.83
N PRO A 74 -1.50 15.02 23.66
CA PRO A 74 -1.49 15.98 22.56
C PRO A 74 -2.88 16.43 22.16
N ALA A 75 -2.97 17.48 21.33
CA ALA A 75 -4.26 18.04 20.92
C ALA A 75 -5.13 17.01 20.21
N TRP A 76 -6.34 16.85 20.71
CA TRP A 76 -7.39 16.07 20.07
C TRP A 76 -8.18 16.94 19.09
N TYR A 77 -8.65 16.34 18.03
CA TYR A 77 -9.48 16.97 17.01
C TYR A 77 -10.80 16.23 16.87
N LEU A 78 -11.86 16.96 16.57
CA LEU A 78 -13.15 16.39 16.23
C LEU A 78 -13.38 16.55 14.73
N SER A 79 -13.65 15.47 14.02
CA SER A 79 -14.12 15.56 12.65
C SER A 79 -15.51 16.22 12.61
N THR A 80 -15.64 17.29 11.82
CA THR A 80 -16.88 18.11 11.78
C THR A 80 -17.91 17.59 10.78
N ASP A 81 -17.46 16.73 9.86
CA ASP A 81 -18.31 16.04 8.90
C ASP A 81 -17.80 14.61 8.63
N SER A 82 -18.39 13.92 7.66
CA SER A 82 -18.05 12.54 7.31
C SER A 82 -16.90 12.41 6.31
N ASP A 83 -16.23 13.50 5.96
CA ASP A 83 -15.14 13.54 4.98
C ASP A 83 -13.96 14.43 5.47
N PRO A 84 -13.39 14.16 6.66
CA PRO A 84 -12.26 14.92 7.19
C PRO A 84 -10.97 14.54 6.49
N HIS A 85 -10.11 15.52 6.24
CA HIS A 85 -8.87 15.32 5.51
C HIS A 85 -7.64 15.83 6.26
N ILE A 86 -6.56 15.09 6.12
CA ILE A 86 -5.21 15.46 6.55
C ILE A 86 -4.33 15.48 5.30
N TYR A 87 -3.73 16.63 4.97
CA TYR A 87 -2.90 16.78 3.78
C TYR A 87 -1.42 16.92 4.13
N TRP A 88 -0.59 16.17 3.42
CA TRP A 88 0.83 16.44 3.29
C TRP A 88 1.13 17.06 1.92
N GLN A 89 1.67 18.29 1.92
CA GLN A 89 1.93 19.08 0.72
C GLN A 89 3.40 18.97 0.27
N GLY A 90 3.93 17.76 0.24
CA GLY A 90 5.30 17.51 -0.18
C GLY A 90 5.37 16.66 -1.44
N GLN A 91 6.59 16.41 -1.90
CA GLN A 91 6.82 15.52 -3.04
C GLN A 91 7.96 14.55 -2.77
N GLY A 92 7.88 13.36 -3.37
CA GLY A 92 8.92 12.36 -3.24
C GLY A 92 8.48 10.98 -3.70
N TYR A 93 9.43 10.06 -3.67
CA TYR A 93 9.15 8.65 -3.90
C TYR A 93 8.69 8.00 -2.58
N ILE A 94 7.41 7.62 -2.54
CA ILE A 94 6.79 7.04 -1.34
C ILE A 94 6.43 5.58 -1.61
N GLU A 95 7.00 4.68 -0.81
CA GLU A 95 6.60 3.28 -0.80
C GLU A 95 5.51 3.02 0.23
N THR A 96 5.64 3.69 1.38
CA THR A 96 4.77 3.49 2.51
C THR A 96 4.60 4.79 3.26
N ALA A 97 3.39 5.05 3.69
CA ALA A 97 3.08 6.05 4.71
C ALA A 97 2.47 5.33 5.93
N VAL A 98 2.73 5.84 7.13
CA VAL A 98 2.15 5.35 8.37
C VAL A 98 1.56 6.53 9.12
N LEU A 99 0.29 6.41 9.48
CA LEU A 99 -0.39 7.34 10.37
C LEU A 99 -0.53 6.70 11.74
N ASP A 100 0.00 7.35 12.77
CA ASP A 100 -0.33 7.04 14.15
C ASP A 100 -1.52 7.89 14.59
N ALA A 101 -2.67 7.24 14.81
CA ALA A 101 -3.88 7.93 15.22
C ALA A 101 -4.67 7.11 16.21
N ALA A 102 -5.08 7.74 17.31
CA ALA A 102 -6.04 7.19 18.24
C ALA A 102 -7.43 7.76 17.94
N HIS A 103 -8.42 6.88 17.83
CA HIS A 103 -9.80 7.26 17.64
C HIS A 103 -10.61 6.88 18.88
N ARG A 104 -11.40 7.81 19.42
CA ARG A 104 -12.27 7.50 20.58
C ARG A 104 -13.47 6.65 20.21
N LEU A 105 -13.92 6.75 18.96
CA LEU A 105 -15.02 5.97 18.38
C LEU A 105 -14.50 5.26 17.11
N PRO A 106 -15.15 4.19 16.66
CA PRO A 106 -14.77 3.53 15.42
C PRO A 106 -14.76 4.51 14.24
N PRO A 107 -13.64 4.67 13.51
CA PRO A 107 -13.50 5.70 12.46
C PRO A 107 -14.18 5.32 11.13
N GLY A 108 -14.75 4.11 11.02
CA GLY A 108 -15.16 3.60 9.72
C GLY A 108 -13.98 3.23 8.83
N GLY A 109 -13.97 3.70 7.60
CA GLY A 109 -12.86 3.48 6.66
C GLY A 109 -11.75 4.51 6.83
N VAL A 110 -10.50 4.04 6.93
CA VAL A 110 -9.31 4.91 6.89
C VAL A 110 -8.62 4.70 5.56
N ALA A 111 -8.39 5.77 4.82
CA ALA A 111 -7.83 5.71 3.47
C ALA A 111 -6.80 6.81 3.22
N LEU A 112 -5.91 6.57 2.26
CA LEU A 112 -4.96 7.54 1.76
C LEU A 112 -5.14 7.68 0.25
N TYR A 113 -5.12 8.91 -0.23
CA TYR A 113 -5.07 9.25 -1.65
C TYR A 113 -3.75 9.95 -1.95
N TYR A 114 -3.24 9.79 -3.16
CA TYR A 114 -2.02 10.47 -3.57
C TYR A 114 -2.16 11.13 -4.93
N LEU A 115 -1.45 12.25 -5.10
CA LEU A 115 -1.32 12.94 -6.38
C LEU A 115 -0.10 12.43 -7.14
N LYS A 116 -0.25 12.14 -8.42
CA LYS A 116 0.86 11.93 -9.35
C LYS A 116 1.30 13.27 -9.97
N PRO A 117 2.53 13.36 -10.49
CA PRO A 117 2.97 14.57 -11.18
C PRO A 117 1.98 15.01 -12.26
N GLY A 118 1.63 16.30 -12.23
CA GLY A 118 0.68 16.92 -13.15
C GLY A 118 -0.80 16.73 -12.78
N GLN A 119 -1.13 16.05 -11.68
CA GLN A 119 -2.49 15.98 -11.14
C GLN A 119 -2.72 17.07 -10.10
N THR A 120 -3.92 17.63 -10.09
CA THR A 120 -4.41 18.62 -9.12
C THR A 120 -5.47 18.03 -8.19
N ASP A 121 -6.14 16.98 -8.62
CA ASP A 121 -7.29 16.42 -7.94
C ASP A 121 -7.03 14.97 -7.48
N TYR A 122 -7.41 14.68 -6.24
CA TYR A 122 -7.40 13.31 -5.69
C TYR A 122 -8.53 12.48 -6.32
N SER A 123 -8.26 11.24 -6.64
CA SER A 123 -9.22 10.35 -7.27
C SER A 123 -9.21 8.94 -6.68
N GLU A 124 -10.32 8.23 -6.82
CA GLU A 124 -10.46 6.84 -6.37
C GLU A 124 -9.43 5.88 -7.03
N ALA A 125 -8.88 6.24 -8.20
CA ALA A 125 -7.85 5.45 -8.86
C ALA A 125 -6.49 5.49 -8.12
N GLN A 126 -6.27 6.47 -7.25
CA GLN A 126 -5.09 6.64 -6.41
C GLN A 126 -5.41 6.45 -4.92
N LYS A 127 -6.46 5.69 -4.59
CA LYS A 127 -6.84 5.38 -3.22
C LYS A 127 -6.13 4.13 -2.71
N VAL A 128 -5.63 4.20 -1.50
CA VAL A 128 -5.03 3.09 -0.77
C VAL A 128 -5.72 2.96 0.59
N TYR A 129 -6.30 1.80 0.86
CA TYR A 129 -6.89 1.54 2.18
C TYR A 129 -5.83 1.22 3.21
N ALA A 130 -6.05 1.70 4.44
CA ALA A 130 -5.18 1.41 5.56
C ALA A 130 -5.18 -0.08 5.91
N ARG A 131 -4.01 -0.59 6.25
CA ARG A 131 -3.85 -1.84 6.97
C ARG A 131 -3.50 -1.50 8.42
N VAL A 132 -4.34 -1.90 9.36
CA VAL A 132 -4.06 -1.75 10.79
C VAL A 132 -2.97 -2.78 11.17
N THR A 133 -1.80 -2.29 11.54
CA THR A 133 -0.64 -3.13 11.89
C THR A 133 -0.43 -3.27 13.39
N ALA A 134 -0.93 -2.31 14.16
CA ALA A 134 -1.07 -2.32 15.61
C ALA A 134 -2.26 -1.40 15.98
N PRO A 135 -2.75 -1.43 17.22
CA PRO A 135 -3.77 -0.47 17.68
C PRO A 135 -3.31 0.97 17.42
N GLY A 136 -4.10 1.72 16.65
CA GLY A 136 -3.79 3.11 16.28
C GLY A 136 -2.77 3.28 15.15
N VAL A 137 -2.17 2.22 14.62
CA VAL A 137 -1.14 2.29 13.57
C VAL A 137 -1.72 1.89 12.21
N TYR A 138 -1.93 2.88 11.37
CA TYR A 138 -2.50 2.74 10.02
C TYR A 138 -1.41 2.80 8.96
N THR A 139 -1.14 1.69 8.32
CA THR A 139 -0.10 1.57 7.29
C THR A 139 -0.72 1.57 5.90
N PHE A 140 -0.24 2.46 5.03
CA PHE A 140 -0.62 2.57 3.63
C PHE A 140 0.55 2.13 2.75
N ASP A 141 0.34 1.13 1.91
CA ASP A 141 1.34 0.62 0.97
C ASP A 141 1.08 1.19 -0.43
N LEU A 142 1.85 2.20 -0.83
CA LEU A 142 1.73 2.84 -2.13
C LEU A 142 2.47 2.06 -3.23
N GLY A 143 3.24 1.05 -2.86
CA GLY A 143 3.98 0.21 -3.82
C GLY A 143 5.10 0.94 -4.55
N GLY A 144 5.58 2.07 -4.04
CA GLY A 144 6.63 2.88 -4.64
C GLY A 144 6.11 3.76 -5.78
N GLN A 145 5.55 4.90 -5.42
CA GLN A 145 5.07 5.91 -6.36
C GLN A 145 5.81 7.24 -6.15
N TRP A 146 6.07 7.95 -7.24
CA TRP A 146 6.43 9.36 -7.15
C TRP A 146 5.15 10.16 -6.94
N VAL A 147 5.07 10.86 -5.81
CA VAL A 147 3.88 11.63 -5.43
C VAL A 147 4.21 13.11 -5.27
N THR A 148 3.21 13.97 -5.47
CA THR A 148 3.28 15.43 -5.27
C THR A 148 2.32 15.93 -4.21
N GLY A 149 1.74 15.03 -3.43
CA GLY A 149 0.88 15.30 -2.30
C GLY A 149 0.20 14.03 -1.82
N LEU A 150 -0.15 14.00 -0.55
CA LEU A 150 -0.96 12.96 0.07
C LEU A 150 -2.17 13.59 0.75
N ARG A 151 -3.31 12.92 0.70
CA ARG A 151 -4.50 13.18 1.50
C ARG A 151 -4.83 11.91 2.28
N ILE A 152 -4.97 12.03 3.57
CA ILE A 152 -5.44 10.93 4.43
C ILE A 152 -6.83 11.29 4.93
N ASP A 153 -7.77 10.38 4.76
CA ASP A 153 -9.11 10.42 5.32
C ASP A 153 -9.08 9.50 6.56
N PRO A 154 -8.92 10.05 7.78
CA PRO A 154 -8.70 9.25 8.98
C PRO A 154 -9.99 8.64 9.55
N ASP A 155 -11.15 9.12 9.10
CA ASP A 155 -12.45 8.51 9.36
C ASP A 155 -13.41 8.75 8.18
N SER A 156 -14.56 8.11 8.22
CA SER A 156 -15.60 8.22 7.19
C SER A 156 -17.00 8.37 7.78
N VAL A 157 -17.12 8.73 9.06
CA VAL A 157 -18.42 8.81 9.75
C VAL A 157 -18.68 10.18 10.36
N GLY A 158 -17.67 10.99 10.63
CA GLY A 158 -17.78 12.29 11.29
C GLY A 158 -18.08 12.20 12.78
N GLY A 159 -17.82 13.29 13.49
CA GLY A 159 -18.04 13.35 14.95
C GLY A 159 -17.10 12.44 15.75
N VAL A 160 -15.97 12.03 15.16
CA VAL A 160 -15.00 11.13 15.78
C VAL A 160 -13.88 11.96 16.42
N PRO A 161 -13.74 11.94 17.76
CA PRO A 161 -12.55 12.50 18.39
C PRO A 161 -11.33 11.68 17.99
N THR A 162 -10.38 12.33 17.34
CA THR A 162 -9.17 11.73 16.79
C THR A 162 -7.95 12.47 17.30
N LEU A 163 -6.97 11.75 17.77
CA LEU A 163 -5.63 12.22 18.06
C LEU A 163 -4.70 11.68 16.99
N PHE A 164 -3.90 12.53 16.38
CA PHE A 164 -2.79 12.11 15.52
C PHE A 164 -1.57 12.99 15.78
N THR A 165 -0.39 12.39 15.75
CA THR A 165 0.89 13.07 16.05
C THR A 165 1.65 13.46 14.78
N GLY A 166 1.32 12.83 13.67
CA GLY A 166 1.94 13.06 12.38
C GLY A 166 1.88 11.85 11.47
N ILE A 167 2.66 11.88 10.40
CA ILE A 167 2.80 10.78 9.43
C ILE A 167 4.28 10.41 9.29
N ASP A 168 4.58 9.11 9.30
CA ASP A 168 5.87 8.58 8.93
C ASP A 168 5.89 8.25 7.44
N LEU A 169 6.82 8.86 6.70
CA LEU A 169 7.06 8.59 5.29
C LEU A 169 8.23 7.64 5.13
N ASN A 170 8.02 6.54 4.42
CA ASN A 170 9.03 5.51 4.18
C ASN A 170 9.76 5.05 5.44
N PRO A 171 9.08 4.66 6.52
CA PRO A 171 9.74 4.18 7.73
C PRO A 171 10.67 3.01 7.41
N ALA A 172 11.75 2.90 8.17
CA ALA A 172 12.74 1.85 7.97
C ALA A 172 12.12 0.47 8.07
N ARG A 173 12.33 -0.35 7.07
CA ARG A 173 11.85 -1.73 7.00
C ARG A 173 13.00 -2.70 6.73
N PRO A 174 12.97 -3.91 7.27
CA PRO A 174 13.91 -4.95 6.89
C PRO A 174 13.84 -5.19 5.37
N TRP A 175 15.00 -5.25 4.71
CA TRP A 175 15.08 -5.37 3.25
C TRP A 175 14.34 -6.59 2.67
N TYR A 176 14.31 -7.70 3.41
CA TYR A 176 13.67 -8.95 2.98
C TYR A 176 12.13 -8.84 2.89
N THR A 177 11.50 -7.89 3.59
CA THR A 177 10.03 -7.73 3.57
C THR A 177 9.50 -7.43 2.17
N ARG A 178 10.34 -6.88 1.28
CA ARG A 178 10.00 -6.59 -0.11
C ARG A 178 9.86 -7.86 -0.96
N PHE A 179 10.49 -8.95 -0.53
CA PHE A 179 10.42 -10.25 -1.20
C PHE A 179 9.23 -11.08 -0.73
N VAL A 180 8.55 -10.66 0.33
CA VAL A 180 7.34 -11.32 0.81
C VAL A 180 6.14 -10.83 -0.01
N PRO A 181 5.46 -11.72 -0.76
CA PRO A 181 4.30 -11.34 -1.54
C PRO A 181 3.15 -10.89 -0.64
N THR A 182 2.40 -9.87 -1.08
CA THR A 182 1.11 -9.53 -0.48
C THR A 182 0.08 -10.63 -0.75
N ALA A 183 -1.05 -10.63 -0.03
CA ALA A 183 -2.11 -11.64 -0.21
C ALA A 183 -2.55 -11.80 -1.67
N GLY A 184 -2.72 -10.67 -2.40
CA GLY A 184 -3.06 -10.71 -3.83
C GLY A 184 -1.96 -11.35 -4.69
N TRP A 185 -0.71 -11.06 -4.41
CA TRP A 185 0.42 -11.68 -5.13
C TRP A 185 0.57 -13.15 -4.82
N TRP A 186 0.26 -13.61 -3.61
CA TRP A 186 0.21 -15.04 -3.31
C TRP A 186 -0.78 -15.78 -4.19
N LEU A 187 -1.97 -15.22 -4.42
CA LEU A 187 -2.95 -15.79 -5.34
C LEU A 187 -2.44 -15.84 -6.77
N VAL A 188 -1.83 -14.75 -7.27
CA VAL A 188 -1.24 -14.71 -8.61
C VAL A 188 -0.16 -15.78 -8.77
N LEU A 189 0.77 -15.89 -7.82
CA LEU A 189 1.87 -16.87 -7.86
C LEU A 189 1.38 -18.31 -7.72
N ALA A 190 0.25 -18.54 -7.05
CA ALA A 190 -0.33 -19.87 -6.92
C ALA A 190 -1.11 -20.30 -8.16
N PHE A 191 -1.94 -19.43 -8.74
CA PHE A 191 -2.89 -19.84 -9.78
C PHE A 191 -2.40 -19.60 -11.21
N VAL A 192 -1.72 -18.49 -11.48
CA VAL A 192 -1.32 -18.14 -12.86
C VAL A 192 -0.36 -19.18 -13.46
N PRO A 193 0.67 -19.70 -12.76
CA PRO A 193 1.54 -20.74 -13.31
C PRO A 193 0.79 -22.06 -13.59
N ALA A 194 -0.17 -22.41 -12.72
CA ALA A 194 -0.97 -23.63 -12.91
C ALA A 194 -1.83 -23.54 -14.16
N VAL A 195 -2.54 -22.41 -14.35
CA VAL A 195 -3.36 -22.15 -15.54
C VAL A 195 -2.52 -22.15 -16.81
N ALA A 196 -1.38 -21.45 -16.79
CA ALA A 196 -0.48 -21.38 -17.93
C ALA A 196 0.07 -22.76 -18.33
N ALA A 197 0.45 -23.59 -17.33
CA ALA A 197 0.90 -24.97 -17.58
C ALA A 197 -0.22 -25.85 -18.14
N ALA A 198 -1.44 -25.73 -17.64
CA ALA A 198 -2.60 -26.48 -18.15
C ALA A 198 -2.92 -26.09 -19.60
N MET A 199 -2.92 -24.81 -19.93
CA MET A 199 -3.12 -24.33 -21.31
C MET A 199 -2.01 -24.84 -22.25
N ALA A 200 -0.74 -24.74 -21.84
CA ALA A 200 0.38 -25.25 -22.63
C ALA A 200 0.28 -26.75 -22.86
N SER A 201 -0.12 -27.51 -21.83
CA SER A 201 -0.34 -28.96 -21.96
C SER A 201 -1.47 -29.30 -22.92
N ALA A 202 -2.60 -28.58 -22.88
CA ALA A 202 -3.72 -28.76 -23.79
C ALA A 202 -3.32 -28.47 -25.24
N VAL A 203 -2.60 -27.36 -25.49
CA VAL A 203 -2.09 -27.00 -26.82
C VAL A 203 -1.13 -28.06 -27.35
N CYS A 204 -0.18 -28.52 -26.54
CA CYS A 204 0.74 -29.57 -26.94
C CYS A 204 0.02 -30.86 -27.30
N SER A 205 -1.00 -31.26 -26.53
CA SER A 205 -1.78 -32.48 -26.81
C SER A 205 -2.61 -32.40 -28.09
N PHE A 206 -3.12 -31.19 -28.41
CA PHE A 206 -3.87 -30.95 -29.65
C PHE A 206 -3.01 -31.14 -30.91
N PHE A 207 -1.80 -30.61 -30.89
CA PHE A 207 -0.89 -30.73 -32.05
C PHE A 207 -0.38 -32.18 -32.24
N ILE A 208 -0.16 -32.93 -31.16
CA ILE A 208 0.24 -34.34 -31.29
C ILE A 208 -0.85 -35.18 -31.95
N LYS A 209 -2.13 -34.93 -31.59
CA LYS A 209 -3.27 -35.70 -32.10
C LYS A 209 -3.57 -35.41 -33.59
N LYS A 210 -3.14 -34.24 -34.10
CA LYS A 210 -3.33 -33.86 -35.49
C LYS A 210 -2.32 -34.52 -36.45
N ASP A 211 -1.16 -34.94 -35.94
CA ASP A 211 -0.06 -35.55 -36.69
C ASP A 211 -0.03 -37.10 -36.61
N SER A 212 -0.97 -37.70 -35.95
CA SER A 212 -1.21 -39.18 -35.86
C SER A 212 -2.43 -39.60 -36.64
#